data_8395873c02ad8e3fa3c4beea6c3c9675
#
_entry.id   8395873c02ad8e3fa3c4beea6c3c9675
#
_cell.length_a   1.000
_cell.length_b   1.000
_cell.length_c   1.000
_cell.angle_alpha   90.00
_cell.angle_beta   90.00
_cell.angle_gamma   90.00
#
_symmetry.space_group_name_H-M   'P 1'
#
loop_
_entity.id
_entity.type
_entity.pdbx_description
1 polymer ?
#
loop_
_entity_poly.entity_id
_entity_poly.type
_entity_poly.pdbx_seq_one_letter_code
_entity_poly.pdbx_strand_id
1 'polypeptide(L)' 'MNLLGNTEKLHTTELGEIRIKRNLSLGDVDVVEWCREIITDKASHIERRGKNYYVRNGKTEITVNAHSYTIITAHIK' A
#
# COMPACT_ATOMS: atom_id res chain seq x y z
N MET A 1 13.96 -9.79 6.05
CA MET A 1 12.49 -9.78 5.92
C MET A 1 12.09 -8.71 4.92
N ASN A 2 11.05 -8.97 4.18
CA ASN A 2 10.60 -8.08 3.14
C ASN A 2 9.08 -7.91 3.20
N LEU A 3 8.57 -6.99 2.38
CA LEU A 3 7.14 -6.69 2.37
C LEU A 3 6.30 -7.90 1.96
N LEU A 4 6.72 -8.62 0.93
CA LEU A 4 5.97 -9.77 0.43
C LEU A 4 5.85 -10.90 1.45
N GLY A 5 6.84 -11.05 2.31
CA GLY A 5 6.82 -12.05 3.35
C GLY A 5 5.96 -11.67 4.56
N ASN A 6 5.42 -10.46 4.60
CA ASN A 6 4.71 -9.92 5.76
C ASN A 6 3.39 -9.25 5.39
N THR A 7 2.77 -9.68 4.30
CA THR A 7 1.53 -9.05 3.83
C THR A 7 0.37 -9.19 4.82
N GLU A 8 0.41 -10.21 5.68
CA GLU A 8 -0.61 -10.39 6.71
C GLU A 8 -0.56 -9.31 7.79
N LYS A 9 0.56 -8.57 7.87
CA LYS A 9 0.72 -7.50 8.84
C LYS A 9 0.24 -6.15 8.33
N LEU A 10 -0.13 -6.08 7.06
CA LEU A 10 -0.58 -4.82 6.46
C LEU A 10 -1.82 -4.30 7.16
N HIS A 11 -1.81 -3.01 7.47
CA HIS A 11 -2.94 -2.32 8.07
C HIS A 11 -2.82 -0.84 7.77
N THR A 12 -3.83 -0.07 8.11
CA THR A 12 -3.78 1.38 7.97
C THR A 12 -4.56 2.00 9.12
N THR A 13 -4.41 3.32 9.27
CA THR A 13 -5.17 4.07 10.25
C THR A 13 -6.50 4.52 9.65
N GLU A 14 -7.42 4.98 10.49
CA GLU A 14 -8.70 5.49 10.03
C GLU A 14 -8.51 6.67 9.06
N LEU A 15 -7.60 7.58 9.40
CA LEU A 15 -7.29 8.71 8.52
C LEU A 15 -6.62 8.25 7.23
N GLY A 16 -5.74 7.26 7.32
CA GLY A 16 -5.10 6.69 6.15
C GLY A 16 -6.11 6.08 5.20
N GLU A 17 -7.08 5.35 5.74
CA GLU A 17 -8.13 4.75 4.94
C GLU A 17 -8.93 5.79 4.18
N ILE A 18 -9.34 6.86 4.86
CA ILE A 18 -10.08 7.96 4.23
C ILE A 18 -9.28 8.60 3.12
N ARG A 19 -8.00 8.86 3.40
CA ARG A 19 -7.11 9.50 2.44
C ARG A 19 -6.90 8.64 1.20
N ILE A 20 -6.69 7.35 1.39
CA ILE A 20 -6.48 6.41 0.29
C ILE A 20 -7.72 6.29 -0.58
N LYS A 21 -8.88 6.17 0.04
CA LYS A 21 -10.16 6.10 -0.70
C LYS A 21 -10.37 7.34 -1.55
N ARG A 22 -10.04 8.51 -1.00
CA ARG A 22 -10.17 9.77 -1.72
C ARG A 22 -9.21 9.83 -2.91
N ASN A 23 -7.95 9.49 -2.67
CA ASN A 23 -6.92 9.57 -3.70
C ASN A 23 -7.16 8.64 -4.87
N LEU A 24 -7.75 7.48 -4.61
CA LEU A 24 -7.96 6.45 -5.62
C LEU A 24 -9.40 6.40 -6.12
N SER A 25 -10.26 7.27 -5.61
CA SER A 25 -11.68 7.29 -5.93
C SER A 25 -12.34 5.93 -5.71
N LEU A 26 -11.91 5.26 -4.65
CA LEU A 26 -12.46 3.95 -4.31
C LEU A 26 -13.82 4.12 -3.64
N GLY A 27 -14.71 3.20 -3.95
CA GLY A 27 -16.00 3.17 -3.30
C GLY A 27 -15.92 2.38 -2.00
N ASP A 28 -16.91 1.54 -1.78
CA ASP A 28 -17.06 0.80 -0.54
C ASP A 28 -16.23 -0.49 -0.58
N VAL A 29 -14.91 -0.35 -0.59
CA VAL A 29 -13.98 -1.48 -0.66
C VAL A 29 -13.08 -1.49 0.57
N ASP A 30 -12.55 -2.67 0.89
CA ASP A 30 -11.55 -2.82 1.94
C ASP A 30 -10.21 -2.31 1.40
N VAL A 31 -9.77 -1.16 1.90
CA VAL A 31 -8.55 -0.51 1.45
C VAL A 31 -7.33 -1.39 1.64
N VAL A 32 -7.24 -2.09 2.77
CA VAL A 32 -6.09 -2.95 3.07
C VAL A 32 -6.03 -4.11 2.08
N GLU A 33 -7.16 -4.74 1.80
CA GLU A 33 -7.21 -5.84 0.83
C GLU A 33 -6.88 -5.35 -0.57
N TRP A 34 -7.40 -4.18 -0.94
CA TRP A 34 -7.09 -3.59 -2.25
C TRP A 34 -5.60 -3.36 -2.40
N CYS A 35 -4.95 -2.80 -1.37
CA CYS A 35 -3.51 -2.57 -1.40
C CYS A 35 -2.73 -3.89 -1.40
N ARG A 36 -3.19 -4.88 -0.64
CA ARG A 36 -2.55 -6.18 -0.60
C ARG A 36 -2.52 -6.84 -1.98
N GLU A 37 -3.62 -6.74 -2.70
CA GLU A 37 -3.69 -7.29 -4.06
C GLU A 37 -2.67 -6.63 -4.99
N ILE A 38 -2.55 -5.31 -4.91
CA ILE A 38 -1.56 -4.57 -5.71
C ILE A 38 -0.15 -4.99 -5.32
N ILE A 39 0.13 -5.04 -4.02
CA ILE A 39 1.47 -5.36 -3.52
C ILE A 39 1.91 -6.76 -3.94
N THR A 40 1.00 -7.72 -3.96
CA THR A 40 1.31 -9.10 -4.30
C THR A 40 1.23 -9.39 -5.79
N ASP A 41 0.83 -8.42 -6.60
CA ASP A 41 0.77 -8.57 -8.04
C ASP A 41 2.20 -8.73 -8.60
N LYS A 42 2.38 -9.69 -9.50
CA LYS A 42 3.69 -9.96 -10.11
C LYS A 42 4.24 -8.77 -10.89
N ALA A 43 3.36 -7.91 -11.39
CA ALA A 43 3.76 -6.73 -12.15
C ALA A 43 4.20 -5.58 -11.26
N SER A 44 4.02 -5.69 -9.95
CA SER A 44 4.40 -4.63 -9.02
C SER A 44 5.90 -4.60 -8.77
N HIS A 45 6.44 -3.39 -8.68
CA HIS A 45 7.83 -3.15 -8.37
C HIS A 45 7.93 -2.59 -6.95
N ILE A 46 8.68 -3.26 -6.09
CA ILE A 46 8.83 -2.88 -4.68
C ILE A 46 10.25 -2.38 -4.44
N GLU A 47 10.37 -1.18 -3.90
CA GLU A 47 11.65 -0.59 -3.55
C GLU A 47 11.62 -0.14 -2.10
N ARG A 48 12.68 -0.46 -1.36
CA ARG A 48 12.86 0.02 0.01
C ARG A 48 13.73 1.27 -0.02
N ARG A 49 13.25 2.37 0.55
CA ARG A 49 14.06 3.57 0.75
C ARG A 49 13.80 4.11 2.15
N GLY A 50 14.88 4.22 2.92
CA GLY A 50 14.77 4.69 4.29
C GLY A 50 13.84 3.81 5.11
N LYS A 51 12.80 4.40 5.67
CA LYS A 51 11.86 3.72 6.55
C LYS A 51 10.66 3.12 5.83
N ASN A 52 10.58 3.29 4.51
CA ASN A 52 9.38 2.93 3.78
C ASN A 52 9.65 2.00 2.61
N TYR A 53 8.65 1.19 2.28
CA TYR A 53 8.57 0.51 1.01
C TYR A 53 7.70 1.34 0.07
N TYR A 54 8.13 1.42 -1.18
CA TYR A 54 7.37 2.09 -2.25
C TYR A 54 7.02 1.04 -3.29
N VAL A 55 5.73 0.84 -3.50
CA VAL A 55 5.22 -0.17 -4.43
C VAL A 55 4.61 0.54 -5.64
N ARG A 56 5.07 0.19 -6.82
CA ARG A 56 4.56 0.76 -8.07
C ARG A 56 3.95 -0.32 -8.93
N ASN A 57 2.78 -0.04 -9.44
CA ASN A 57 2.10 -0.91 -10.40
C ASN A 57 1.39 0.01 -11.41
N GLY A 58 1.98 0.12 -12.61
CA GLY A 58 1.49 1.08 -13.58
C GLY A 58 1.59 2.50 -13.01
N LYS A 59 0.45 3.18 -12.92
CA LYS A 59 0.39 4.54 -12.37
C LYS A 59 0.05 4.56 -10.88
N THR A 60 -0.18 3.41 -10.29
CA THR A 60 -0.51 3.29 -8.86
C THR A 60 0.76 3.23 -8.04
N GLU A 61 0.82 4.01 -6.98
CA GLU A 61 1.93 3.98 -6.03
C GLU A 61 1.41 3.85 -4.62
N ILE A 62 1.95 2.90 -3.86
CA ILE A 62 1.58 2.65 -2.47
C ILE A 62 2.82 2.81 -1.60
N THR A 63 2.69 3.52 -0.49
CA THR A 63 3.77 3.69 0.48
C THR A 63 3.42 2.96 1.76
N VAL A 64 4.33 2.10 2.22
CA VAL A 64 4.13 1.28 3.42
C VAL A 64 5.32 1.47 4.36
N ASN A 65 5.06 1.74 5.62
CA ASN A 65 6.13 1.83 6.61
C ASN A 65 6.78 0.46 6.81
N ALA A 66 8.10 0.41 6.74
CA ALA A 66 8.84 -0.85 6.77
C ALA A 66 8.93 -1.50 8.17
N HIS A 67 8.66 -0.74 9.22
CA HIS A 67 8.72 -1.27 10.58
C HIS A 67 7.34 -1.76 11.04
N SER A 68 6.32 -0.96 10.84
CA SER A 68 4.98 -1.26 11.34
C SER A 68 4.06 -1.90 10.31
N TYR A 69 4.47 -1.88 9.03
CA TYR A 69 3.64 -2.32 7.90
C TYR A 69 2.32 -1.53 7.79
N THR A 70 2.36 -0.29 8.26
CA THR A 70 1.25 0.63 8.10
C THR A 70 1.25 1.16 6.67
N ILE A 71 0.12 1.05 5.98
CA ILE A 71 -0.03 1.66 4.67
C ILE A 71 -0.24 3.15 4.91
N ILE A 72 0.75 3.95 4.52
CA ILE A 72 0.77 5.39 4.77
C ILE A 72 -0.12 6.12 3.78
N THR A 73 0.04 5.80 2.51
CA THR A 73 -0.76 6.41 1.45
C THR A 73 -0.73 5.54 0.20
N ALA A 74 -1.67 5.78 -0.67
CA ALA A 74 -1.71 5.19 -2.00
C ALA A 74 -2.35 6.22 -2.93
N HIS A 75 -1.82 6.34 -4.14
CA HIS A 75 -2.35 7.29 -5.11
C HIS A 75 -2.04 6.85 -6.53
N ILE A 76 -2.73 7.45 -7.47
CA ILE A 76 -2.51 7.23 -8.91
C ILE A 76 -1.85 8.48 -9.47
N LYS A 77 -0.75 8.29 -10.15
CA LYS A 77 0.00 9.40 -10.75
C LYS A 77 -0.57 9.81 -12.09
#